data_6fd02904ef5b6a7c570c3ce6ae6681b8
#
_entry.id   6fd02904ef5b6a7c570c3ce6ae6681b8
#
_cell.length_a   1.000
_cell.length_b   1.000
_cell.length_c   1.000
_cell.angle_alpha   90.00
_cell.angle_beta   90.00
_cell.angle_gamma   90.00
#
_symmetry.space_group_name_H-M   'P 1'
#
loop_
_entity.id
_entity.type
_entity.pdbx_description
1 polymer ?
#
loop_
_entity_poly.entity_id
_entity_poly.type
_entity_poly.pdbx_seq_one_letter_code
_entity_poly.pdbx_strand_id
1 'polypeptide(L)'
;GLAGAADGTLILMRNKRQDGTATLYATGRDIEDVEEELEFADCRWSRAVPQEQLQLTLVVNALKKLLAAGEFRGTATELAAQLESQGNYWSPAILSKYLQSHDESLAKCGILLETKRTNSKRLLCLRYGDACDTSDGSDGCDRHSYTRGIPSLPSQPSLAS
;
A
#
# COMPACT_ATOMS: atom_id res chain seq x y z
N GLY A 1 -14.14 -42.36 -16.21
CA GLY A 1 -14.19 -41.64 -14.93
C GLY A 1 -14.97 -40.35 -15.02
N LEU A 2 -15.54 -39.89 -13.92
CA LEU A 2 -16.36 -38.66 -13.86
C LEU A 2 -15.61 -37.41 -14.30
N ALA A 3 -14.28 -37.38 -14.15
CA ALA A 3 -13.46 -36.23 -14.55
C ALA A 3 -13.45 -35.91 -16.06
N GLY A 4 -13.79 -36.90 -16.90
CA GLY A 4 -13.85 -36.67 -18.37
C GLY A 4 -15.16 -36.06 -18.86
N ALA A 5 -16.16 -35.92 -17.98
CA ALA A 5 -17.48 -35.37 -18.31
C ALA A 5 -17.73 -33.99 -17.66
N ALA A 6 -16.79 -33.51 -16.85
CA ALA A 6 -16.91 -32.22 -16.19
C ALA A 6 -16.13 -31.16 -16.94
N ASP A 7 -16.75 -30.01 -17.20
CA ASP A 7 -16.10 -28.86 -17.84
C ASP A 7 -15.14 -28.11 -16.88
N GLY A 8 -15.25 -28.35 -15.58
CA GLY A 8 -14.36 -27.80 -14.55
C GLY A 8 -14.32 -28.67 -13.30
N THR A 9 -13.22 -28.59 -12.59
CA THR A 9 -12.98 -29.30 -11.33
C THR A 9 -12.54 -28.32 -10.26
N LEU A 10 -13.18 -28.41 -9.09
CA LEU A 10 -12.81 -27.65 -7.90
C LEU A 10 -12.37 -28.64 -6.81
N ILE A 11 -11.19 -28.47 -6.28
CA ILE A 11 -10.63 -29.30 -5.23
C ILE A 11 -10.27 -28.41 -4.04
N LEU A 12 -10.88 -28.68 -2.88
CA LEU A 12 -10.52 -28.03 -1.63
C LEU A 12 -9.65 -28.99 -0.80
N MET A 13 -8.39 -28.63 -0.63
CA MET A 13 -7.44 -29.44 0.14
C MET A 13 -7.16 -28.80 1.50
N ARG A 14 -7.32 -29.57 2.56
CA ARG A 14 -6.96 -29.19 3.93
C ARG A 14 -5.83 -30.07 4.43
N ASN A 15 -4.80 -29.46 5.00
CA ASN A 15 -3.65 -30.21 5.54
C ASN A 15 -4.03 -30.97 6.84
N LYS A 16 -4.80 -30.32 7.71
CA LYS A 16 -5.30 -30.94 8.95
C LYS A 16 -6.75 -30.55 9.18
N ARG A 17 -7.50 -31.46 9.83
CA ARG A 17 -8.93 -31.27 10.08
C ARG A 17 -9.24 -30.08 10.99
N GLN A 18 -8.25 -29.64 11.81
CA GLN A 18 -8.37 -28.54 12.76
C GLN A 18 -7.81 -27.22 12.20
N ASP A 19 -7.09 -27.26 11.07
CA ASP A 19 -6.57 -26.05 10.45
C ASP A 19 -7.73 -25.25 9.86
N GLY A 20 -7.83 -23.98 10.23
CA GLY A 20 -8.78 -23.04 9.64
C GLY A 20 -8.40 -22.64 8.21
N THR A 21 -7.36 -23.25 7.61
CA THR A 21 -6.87 -22.93 6.28
C THR A 21 -7.03 -24.10 5.32
N ALA A 22 -7.24 -23.81 4.05
CA ALA A 22 -7.31 -24.77 2.95
C ALA A 22 -6.78 -24.15 1.67
N THR A 23 -6.33 -24.98 0.74
CA THR A 23 -5.98 -24.56 -0.62
C THR A 23 -7.09 -24.99 -1.58
N LEU A 24 -7.60 -24.05 -2.35
CA LEU A 24 -8.57 -24.27 -3.42
C LEU A 24 -7.83 -24.37 -4.75
N TYR A 25 -7.96 -25.49 -5.41
CA TYR A 25 -7.53 -25.68 -6.79
C TYR A 25 -8.76 -25.66 -7.69
N ALA A 26 -8.72 -24.82 -8.71
CA ALA A 26 -9.74 -24.78 -9.75
C ALA A 26 -9.07 -24.98 -11.11
N THR A 27 -9.57 -25.93 -11.89
CA THR A 27 -9.12 -26.18 -13.26
C THR A 27 -10.32 -26.42 -14.15
N GLY A 28 -10.25 -25.98 -15.39
CA GLY A 28 -11.38 -26.15 -16.32
C GLY A 28 -10.98 -25.86 -17.76
N ARG A 29 -11.91 -26.17 -18.67
CA ARG A 29 -11.69 -26.03 -20.10
C ARG A 29 -11.53 -24.59 -20.56
N ASP A 30 -12.30 -23.68 -19.94
CA ASP A 30 -12.41 -22.28 -20.33
C ASP A 30 -11.97 -21.32 -19.22
N ILE A 31 -11.30 -21.85 -18.18
CA ILE A 31 -10.76 -21.07 -17.06
C ILE A 31 -9.27 -21.37 -16.90
N GLU A 32 -8.48 -20.37 -16.55
CA GLU A 32 -7.10 -20.57 -16.14
C GLU A 32 -7.04 -21.34 -14.81
N ASP A 33 -5.98 -22.15 -14.67
CA ASP A 33 -5.76 -22.86 -13.42
C ASP A 33 -5.56 -21.88 -12.28
N VAL A 34 -6.33 -22.05 -11.23
CA VAL A 34 -6.34 -21.19 -10.05
C VAL A 34 -5.92 -22.00 -8.84
N GLU A 35 -4.96 -21.48 -8.08
CA GLU A 35 -4.57 -21.96 -6.77
C GLU A 35 -4.68 -20.82 -5.76
N GLU A 36 -5.56 -20.99 -4.77
CA GLU A 36 -5.82 -19.96 -3.78
C GLU A 36 -5.86 -20.51 -2.36
N GLU A 37 -5.22 -19.76 -1.44
CA GLU A 37 -5.35 -20.04 -0.02
C GLU A 37 -6.63 -19.44 0.53
N LEU A 38 -7.39 -20.30 1.23
CA LEU A 38 -8.64 -19.94 1.89
C LEU A 38 -8.50 -20.07 3.40
N GLU A 39 -9.20 -19.20 4.12
CA GLU A 39 -9.35 -19.23 5.57
C GLU A 39 -10.82 -19.48 5.93
N PHE A 40 -11.05 -20.36 6.91
CA PHE A 40 -12.37 -20.67 7.41
C PHE A 40 -12.64 -19.92 8.71
N ALA A 41 -13.53 -18.96 8.64
CA ALA A 41 -14.01 -18.19 9.79
C ALA A 41 -15.53 -18.00 9.69
N ASP A 42 -16.22 -17.99 10.82
CA ASP A 42 -17.68 -17.75 10.90
C ASP A 42 -18.50 -18.65 9.97
N CYS A 43 -18.15 -19.96 9.93
CA CYS A 43 -18.78 -20.97 9.07
C CYS A 43 -18.71 -20.64 7.57
N ARG A 44 -17.75 -19.85 7.14
CA ARG A 44 -17.54 -19.46 5.74
C ARG A 44 -16.06 -19.56 5.36
N TRP A 45 -15.82 -19.96 4.12
CA TRP A 45 -14.52 -19.84 3.49
C TRP A 45 -14.39 -18.46 2.84
N SER A 46 -13.29 -17.80 3.11
CA SER A 46 -12.89 -16.55 2.47
C SER A 46 -11.46 -16.67 1.96
N ARG A 47 -11.10 -15.87 0.98
CA ARG A 47 -9.72 -15.82 0.49
C ARG A 47 -8.81 -15.37 1.64
N ALA A 48 -7.79 -16.18 1.93
CA ALA A 48 -6.78 -15.80 2.90
C ALA A 48 -6.00 -14.59 2.37
N VAL A 49 -5.89 -13.54 3.18
CA VAL A 49 -5.05 -12.40 2.84
C VAL A 49 -3.61 -12.79 3.15
N PRO A 50 -2.68 -12.77 2.19
CA PRO A 50 -1.27 -13.07 2.44
C PRO A 50 -0.76 -12.24 3.62
N GLN A 51 -0.05 -12.87 4.54
CA GLN A 51 0.47 -12.19 5.74
C GLN A 51 1.34 -10.97 5.40
N GLU A 52 2.05 -11.04 4.28
CA GLU A 52 2.83 -9.93 3.73
C GLU A 52 1.95 -8.72 3.39
N GLN A 53 0.77 -8.95 2.81
CA GLN A 53 -0.18 -7.91 2.45
C GLN A 53 -0.84 -7.27 3.69
N LEU A 54 -1.10 -8.08 4.72
CA LEU A 54 -1.54 -7.57 6.03
C LEU A 54 -0.48 -6.68 6.67
N GLN A 55 0.77 -7.12 6.68
CA GLN A 55 1.88 -6.33 7.20
C GLN A 55 2.07 -5.02 6.44
N LEU A 56 1.99 -5.05 5.10
CA LEU A 56 2.05 -3.85 4.27
C LEU A 56 0.93 -2.87 4.64
N THR A 57 -0.29 -3.36 4.80
CA THR A 57 -1.44 -2.54 5.20
C THR A 57 -1.22 -1.87 6.56
N LEU A 58 -0.70 -2.61 7.54
CA LEU A 58 -0.38 -2.06 8.87
C LEU A 58 0.69 -0.97 8.79
N VAL A 59 1.77 -1.21 8.04
CA VAL A 59 2.85 -0.22 7.85
C VAL A 59 2.32 1.01 7.13
N VAL A 60 1.58 0.85 6.04
CA VAL A 60 0.99 1.96 5.29
C VAL A 60 0.08 2.81 6.18
N ASN A 61 -0.78 2.19 6.98
CA ASN A 61 -1.66 2.90 7.89
C ASN A 61 -0.89 3.68 8.98
N ALA A 62 0.16 3.09 9.52
CA ALA A 62 1.02 3.76 10.51
C ALA A 62 1.78 4.94 9.87
N LEU A 63 2.33 4.77 8.67
CA LEU A 63 2.98 5.83 7.91
C LEU A 63 2.01 6.96 7.54
N LYS A 64 0.78 6.65 7.12
CA LYS A 64 -0.25 7.66 6.82
C LYS A 64 -0.59 8.50 8.06
N LYS A 65 -0.69 7.89 9.24
CA LYS A 65 -0.91 8.63 10.50
C LYS A 65 0.27 9.56 10.81
N LEU A 66 1.49 9.09 10.60
CA LEU A 66 2.70 9.89 10.82
C LEU A 66 2.77 11.07 9.83
N LEU A 67 2.51 10.81 8.55
CA LEU A 67 2.56 11.81 7.49
C LEU A 67 1.38 12.80 7.54
N ALA A 68 0.31 12.51 8.27
CA ALA A 68 -0.76 13.48 8.54
C ALA A 68 -0.27 14.71 9.30
N ALA A 69 0.83 14.59 10.06
CA ALA A 69 1.50 15.70 10.74
C ALA A 69 2.50 16.46 9.85
N GLY A 70 2.83 15.92 8.66
CA GLY A 70 3.78 16.51 7.71
C GLY A 70 4.77 15.47 7.16
N GLU A 71 5.72 15.94 6.37
CA GLU A 71 6.79 15.10 5.84
C GLU A 71 7.70 14.58 6.95
N PHE A 72 8.12 13.32 6.83
CA PHE A 72 9.13 12.75 7.71
C PHE A 72 10.51 12.83 7.06
N ARG A 73 11.48 13.34 7.81
CA ARG A 73 12.91 13.30 7.45
C ARG A 73 13.72 12.86 8.66
N GLY A 74 14.34 11.70 8.54
CA GLY A 74 15.13 11.16 9.66
C GLY A 74 15.79 9.84 9.31
N THR A 75 16.41 9.26 10.31
CA THR A 75 17.03 7.91 10.22
C THR A 75 15.96 6.83 10.41
N ALA A 76 16.30 5.59 10.01
CA ALA A 76 15.42 4.44 10.25
C ALA A 76 15.15 4.22 11.76
N THR A 77 16.09 4.59 12.63
CA THR A 77 15.93 4.51 14.09
C THR A 77 14.89 5.51 14.60
N GLU A 78 14.94 6.73 14.11
CA GLU A 78 13.96 7.77 14.47
C GLU A 78 12.57 7.42 13.95
N LEU A 79 12.49 6.88 12.73
CA LEU A 79 11.22 6.40 12.17
C LEU A 79 10.64 5.25 13.01
N ALA A 80 11.46 4.26 13.36
CA ALA A 80 11.03 3.14 14.19
C ALA A 80 10.52 3.62 15.56
N ALA A 81 11.20 4.56 16.21
CA ALA A 81 10.77 5.13 17.49
C ALA A 81 9.43 5.88 17.39
N GLN A 82 9.18 6.59 16.28
CA GLN A 82 7.90 7.25 16.06
C GLN A 82 6.76 6.25 15.78
N LEU A 83 7.04 5.17 15.06
CA LEU A 83 6.06 4.10 14.84
C LEU A 83 5.79 3.31 16.12
N GLU A 84 6.79 3.12 16.98
CA GLU A 84 6.65 2.49 18.30
C GLU A 84 5.71 3.29 19.20
N SER A 85 5.79 4.62 19.18
CA SER A 85 4.85 5.48 19.92
C SER A 85 3.40 5.30 19.49
N GLN A 86 3.16 4.75 18.30
CA GLN A 86 1.84 4.40 17.76
C GLN A 86 1.46 2.93 18.00
N GLY A 87 2.26 2.17 18.76
CA GLY A 87 2.01 0.77 19.06
C GLY A 87 2.56 -0.24 18.04
N ASN A 88 3.41 0.21 17.10
CA ASN A 88 4.01 -0.65 16.08
C ASN A 88 5.50 -0.83 16.34
N TYR A 89 5.90 -2.03 16.75
CA TYR A 89 7.29 -2.37 17.05
C TYR A 89 8.01 -2.89 15.81
N TRP A 90 8.99 -2.12 15.33
CA TRP A 90 9.83 -2.50 14.21
C TRP A 90 11.31 -2.32 14.52
N SER A 91 12.12 -3.33 14.23
CA SER A 91 13.56 -3.14 14.23
C SER A 91 13.95 -2.15 13.11
N PRO A 92 14.76 -1.11 13.38
CA PRO A 92 15.15 -0.11 12.39
C PRO A 92 15.75 -0.70 11.11
N ALA A 93 16.56 -1.76 11.23
CA ALA A 93 17.18 -2.43 10.10
C ALA A 93 16.14 -3.15 9.23
N ILE A 94 15.20 -3.88 9.87
CA ILE A 94 14.12 -4.59 9.17
C ILE A 94 13.19 -3.59 8.51
N LEU A 95 12.79 -2.53 9.22
CA LEU A 95 11.93 -1.47 8.70
C LEU A 95 12.54 -0.82 7.46
N SER A 96 13.81 -0.42 7.51
CA SER A 96 14.49 0.19 6.37
C SER A 96 14.53 -0.73 5.14
N LYS A 97 14.82 -2.01 5.35
CA LYS A 97 14.84 -3.00 4.28
C LYS A 97 13.43 -3.23 3.72
N TYR A 98 12.44 -3.34 4.60
CA TYR A 98 11.04 -3.55 4.23
C TYR A 98 10.51 -2.41 3.38
N LEU A 99 10.72 -1.16 3.77
CA LEU A 99 10.29 0.01 3.02
C LEU A 99 10.91 0.06 1.63
N GLN A 100 12.20 -0.32 1.50
CA GLN A 100 12.88 -0.33 0.20
C GLN A 100 12.39 -1.45 -0.70
N SER A 101 12.07 -2.63 -0.15
CA SER A 101 11.55 -3.74 -0.94
C SER A 101 10.10 -3.52 -1.41
N HIS A 102 9.34 -2.64 -0.72
CA HIS A 102 7.95 -2.34 -1.03
C HIS A 102 7.74 -0.90 -1.54
N ASP A 103 8.77 -0.27 -2.08
CA ASP A 103 8.72 1.12 -2.54
C ASP A 103 7.60 1.38 -3.56
N GLU A 104 7.48 0.51 -4.57
CA GLU A 104 6.41 0.59 -5.56
C GLU A 104 5.00 0.44 -4.93
N SER A 105 4.86 -0.44 -3.95
CA SER A 105 3.58 -0.66 -3.25
C SER A 105 3.22 0.54 -2.37
N LEU A 106 4.22 1.18 -1.75
CA LEU A 106 4.05 2.41 -1.00
C LEU A 106 3.66 3.57 -1.92
N ALA A 107 4.30 3.70 -3.08
CA ALA A 107 3.97 4.70 -4.08
C ALA A 107 2.52 4.55 -4.59
N LYS A 108 2.04 3.33 -4.84
CA LYS A 108 0.63 3.05 -5.17
C LYS A 108 -0.33 3.47 -4.04
N CYS A 109 0.13 3.48 -2.79
CA CYS A 109 -0.63 3.97 -1.64
C CYS A 109 -0.50 5.48 -1.40
N GLY A 110 0.20 6.20 -2.28
CA GLY A 110 0.44 7.64 -2.20
C GLY A 110 1.55 8.02 -1.23
N ILE A 111 2.47 7.12 -0.90
CA ILE A 111 3.62 7.39 -0.03
C ILE A 111 4.90 7.28 -0.86
N LEU A 112 5.62 8.37 -1.01
CA LEU A 112 6.90 8.40 -1.70
C LEU A 112 8.04 8.26 -0.68
N LEU A 113 8.95 7.33 -0.96
CA LEU A 113 10.15 7.09 -0.18
C LEU A 113 11.39 7.56 -0.94
N GLU A 114 12.11 8.50 -0.39
CA GLU A 114 13.42 8.90 -0.89
C GLU A 114 14.50 8.54 0.14
N THR A 115 15.59 7.93 -0.32
CA THR A 115 16.73 7.65 0.53
C THR A 115 17.90 8.54 0.14
N LYS A 116 18.39 9.34 1.10
CA LYS A 116 19.60 10.17 0.92
C LYS A 116 20.72 9.65 1.78
N ARG A 117 21.89 9.49 1.21
CA ARG A 117 23.10 9.07 1.94
C ARG A 117 23.96 10.31 2.20
N THR A 118 24.14 10.62 3.47
CA THR A 118 25.15 11.59 3.91
C THR A 118 26.41 10.83 4.34
N ASN A 119 27.54 11.52 4.51
CA ASN A 119 28.83 10.91 4.84
C ASN A 119 28.81 10.00 6.07
N SER A 120 27.85 10.18 6.98
CA SER A 120 27.77 9.40 8.23
C SER A 120 26.46 8.67 8.45
N LYS A 121 25.37 9.04 7.75
CA LYS A 121 24.02 8.47 8.03
C LYS A 121 23.21 8.31 6.74
N ARG A 122 22.33 7.29 6.76
CA ARG A 122 21.31 7.10 5.74
C ARG A 122 20.02 7.76 6.23
N LEU A 123 19.54 8.75 5.51
CA LEU A 123 18.31 9.45 5.80
C LEU A 123 17.18 8.91 4.93
N LEU A 124 16.04 8.71 5.54
CA LEU A 124 14.77 8.38 4.91
C LEU A 124 13.94 9.66 4.85
N CYS A 125 13.44 9.98 3.68
CA CYS A 125 12.46 11.04 3.48
C CYS A 125 11.17 10.39 3.02
N LEU A 126 10.10 10.55 3.78
CA LEU A 126 8.76 10.06 3.47
C LEU A 126 7.85 11.25 3.28
N ARG A 127 7.10 11.26 2.19
CA ARG A 127 6.11 12.31 1.90
C ARG A 127 4.89 11.73 1.22
N TYR A 128 3.75 12.43 1.29
CA TYR A 128 2.65 12.14 0.40
C TYR A 128 3.05 12.51 -1.03
N GLY A 129 2.87 11.59 -1.97
CA GLY A 129 2.89 11.87 -3.39
C GLY A 129 1.48 12.17 -3.84
N ASP A 130 1.29 13.24 -4.59
CA ASP A 130 0.10 13.34 -5.41
C ASP A 130 0.15 12.17 -6.39
N ALA A 131 -0.89 11.35 -6.41
CA ALA A 131 -1.05 10.28 -7.38
C ALA A 131 -1.39 10.93 -8.73
N CYS A 132 -0.38 11.50 -9.38
CA CYS A 132 -0.49 12.08 -10.71
C CYS A 132 0.74 11.71 -11.53
N ASP A 133 0.45 10.96 -12.57
CA ASP A 133 1.20 10.82 -13.82
C ASP A 133 2.69 10.42 -13.75
N THR A 134 2.88 9.12 -13.95
CA THR A 134 4.03 8.64 -14.72
C THR A 134 3.83 9.03 -16.18
N SER A 135 4.26 10.21 -16.56
CA SER A 135 4.61 10.52 -17.93
C SER A 135 5.94 11.23 -17.94
N ASP A 136 6.93 10.46 -18.37
CA ASP A 136 8.09 10.83 -19.16
C ASP A 136 8.74 12.20 -19.01
N GLY A 137 10.04 12.12 -18.68
CA GLY A 137 11.06 12.82 -19.44
C GLY A 137 11.33 14.27 -19.13
N SER A 138 12.54 14.51 -18.64
CA SER A 138 13.40 15.62 -19.06
C SER A 138 13.25 16.98 -18.37
N ASP A 139 14.32 17.28 -17.66
CA ASP A 139 14.99 18.59 -17.54
C ASP A 139 14.23 19.85 -17.13
N GLY A 140 14.82 20.54 -16.15
CA GLY A 140 14.74 21.97 -16.03
C GLY A 140 14.18 22.48 -14.71
N CYS A 141 15.07 22.68 -13.76
CA CYS A 141 14.85 23.58 -12.63
C CYS A 141 14.64 25.00 -13.17
N ASP A 142 13.43 25.49 -13.12
CA ASP A 142 13.24 26.94 -13.13
C ASP A 142 12.18 27.35 -12.11
N ARG A 143 12.67 28.11 -11.15
CA ARG A 143 11.89 28.84 -10.16
C ARG A 143 11.07 29.91 -10.89
N HIS A 144 9.76 29.74 -10.96
CA HIS A 144 8.87 30.85 -11.19
C HIS A 144 7.77 30.90 -10.15
N SER A 145 7.90 31.92 -9.30
CA SER A 145 6.87 32.41 -8.39
C SER A 145 5.62 32.83 -9.17
N TYR A 146 4.53 32.10 -9.03
CA TYR A 146 3.21 32.55 -9.48
C TYR A 146 2.37 33.00 -8.29
N THR A 147 2.32 34.31 -8.12
CA THR A 147 1.23 35.00 -7.42
C THR A 147 -0.05 34.81 -8.23
N ARG A 148 -0.95 33.95 -7.80
CA ARG A 148 -2.31 33.85 -8.36
C ARG A 148 -3.19 34.90 -7.69
N GLY A 149 -3.59 35.89 -8.50
CA GLY A 149 -4.65 36.81 -8.19
C GLY A 149 -5.99 36.09 -8.02
N ILE A 150 -6.71 36.50 -7.01
CA ILE A 150 -8.05 36.07 -6.65
C ILE A 150 -9.02 36.61 -7.73
N PRO A 151 -9.82 35.77 -8.42
CA PRO A 151 -10.87 36.30 -9.29
C PRO A 151 -12.06 36.81 -8.44
N SER A 152 -12.44 38.03 -8.68
CA SER A 152 -13.58 38.72 -8.09
C SER A 152 -14.90 37.99 -8.44
N LEU A 153 -15.73 37.74 -7.44
CA LEU A 153 -17.09 37.24 -7.57
C LEU A 153 -17.99 38.27 -8.27
N PRO A 154 -18.83 37.85 -9.22
CA PRO A 154 -19.82 38.73 -9.80
C PRO A 154 -20.98 39.00 -8.82
N SER A 155 -21.34 40.29 -8.73
CA SER A 155 -22.45 40.82 -7.94
C SER A 155 -23.78 40.23 -8.35
N GLN A 156 -24.56 39.77 -7.39
CA GLN A 156 -25.95 39.36 -7.61
C GLN A 156 -26.88 40.58 -7.82
N PRO A 157 -27.87 40.52 -8.72
CA PRO A 157 -28.84 41.55 -8.87
C PRO A 157 -29.87 41.53 -7.73
N SER A 158 -30.14 42.72 -7.21
CA SER A 158 -31.17 43.04 -6.23
C SER A 158 -32.56 42.79 -6.84
N LEU A 159 -33.36 41.95 -6.23
CA LEU A 159 -34.82 41.91 -6.48
C LEU A 159 -35.49 42.87 -5.51
N ALA A 160 -36.00 43.94 -6.09
CA ALA A 160 -36.91 44.86 -5.44
C ALA A 160 -38.37 44.47 -5.74
N SER A 161 -39.19 44.66 -4.73
CA SER A 161 -40.67 44.69 -4.66
C SER A 161 -41.33 43.39 -4.29
#